data_d418e3420bd057c086bc40a082827ff6
#
_entry.id   d418e3420bd057c086bc40a082827ff6
#
_cell.length_a   1.000
_cell.length_b   1.000
_cell.length_c   1.000
_cell.angle_alpha   90.00
_cell.angle_beta   90.00
_cell.angle_gamma   90.00
#
_symmetry.space_group_name_H-M   'P 1'
#
loop_
_entity.id
_entity.type
_entity.pdbx_description
1 polymer ?
#
loop_
_entity_poly.entity_id
_entity_poly.type
_entity_poly.pdbx_seq_one_letter_code
_entity_poly.pdbx_strand_id
1 'polypeptide(L)'
;MKRIDSLVLGFLTIAGVAIFVMVSAVTPDAAGTPLNTGRIEQLTGVKGQLNEQEGVFKVSVPRTDLAVTVAGVKVTPPMGLTSWAAFVRAGDQTMVMGDTVLLEDQVNPILDVALDNGLEVTALHNHFFWDSPKVMFMHIGGRGPEEKLAAAVGKVFAKIKETSGSPSHGPQAALDPRMTSLDPKRIDAILGITGEMGNGVYKATFGRTTRMDGHEVGNTMGVNTWAAFAGSDATAAVDGDFVMLESELQQVLKALRHAGINIVAIHNHMEMESPRVVFLHYWGVGPTVDLAKGLKAALDTQTK
;
A
#
# COMPACT_ATOMS: atom_id res chain seq x y z
N MET A 1 -0.55 57.14 -74.85
CA MET A 1 -1.34 57.17 -73.62
C MET A 1 -1.31 55.81 -73.03
N LYS A 2 -0.45 55.57 -72.05
CA LYS A 2 -0.40 54.34 -71.26
C LYS A 2 -0.34 54.73 -69.78
N ARG A 3 -1.34 54.28 -69.00
CA ARG A 3 -1.44 54.51 -67.58
C ARG A 3 -0.48 53.52 -66.84
N ILE A 4 0.22 54.03 -65.87
CA ILE A 4 1.11 53.28 -64.98
C ILE A 4 0.28 52.96 -63.73
N ASP A 5 0.08 51.69 -63.49
CA ASP A 5 -0.57 51.22 -62.24
C ASP A 5 0.49 51.05 -61.12
N SER A 6 0.23 51.74 -60.01
CA SER A 6 1.07 51.76 -58.84
C SER A 6 0.85 50.45 -57.99
N LEU A 7 1.89 49.73 -57.83
CA LEU A 7 1.93 48.52 -56.91
C LEU A 7 2.12 49.04 -55.49
N VAL A 8 1.14 48.79 -54.60
CA VAL A 8 1.24 49.05 -53.16
C VAL A 8 1.80 47.79 -52.47
N LEU A 9 3.01 47.93 -51.98
CA LEU A 9 3.67 46.86 -51.19
C LEU A 9 3.24 46.98 -49.74
N GLY A 10 2.38 46.05 -49.30
CA GLY A 10 1.97 45.93 -47.90
C GLY A 10 3.05 45.25 -47.05
N PHE A 11 3.62 45.94 -46.08
CA PHE A 11 4.48 45.37 -45.08
C PHE A 11 3.66 44.64 -44.02
N LEU A 12 3.80 43.34 -43.95
CA LEU A 12 3.24 42.50 -42.88
C LEU A 12 4.22 42.47 -41.70
N THR A 13 3.92 43.19 -40.63
CA THR A 13 4.67 43.14 -39.40
C THR A 13 4.23 41.92 -38.60
N ILE A 14 5.07 40.88 -38.54
CA ILE A 14 4.88 39.73 -37.66
C ILE A 14 5.34 40.14 -36.26
N ALA A 15 4.37 40.36 -35.36
CA ALA A 15 4.65 40.54 -33.93
C ALA A 15 4.98 39.16 -33.32
N GLY A 16 6.26 38.90 -33.11
CA GLY A 16 6.73 37.71 -32.39
C GLY A 16 6.35 37.80 -30.92
N VAL A 17 5.42 36.97 -30.47
CA VAL A 17 5.14 36.74 -29.04
C VAL A 17 6.23 35.84 -28.50
N ALA A 18 7.19 36.41 -27.78
CA ALA A 18 8.16 35.65 -27.00
C ALA A 18 7.46 35.09 -25.76
N ILE A 19 7.17 33.79 -25.78
CA ILE A 19 6.71 33.08 -24.60
C ILE A 19 7.94 32.88 -23.67
N PHE A 20 8.03 33.72 -22.64
CA PHE A 20 8.97 33.49 -21.53
C PHE A 20 8.46 32.31 -20.68
N VAL A 21 9.00 31.13 -20.90
CA VAL A 21 8.83 30.01 -19.97
C VAL A 21 9.65 30.36 -18.72
N MET A 22 8.98 30.87 -17.69
CA MET A 22 9.59 30.94 -16.37
C MET A 22 9.81 29.52 -15.85
N VAL A 23 11.00 29.00 -16.04
CA VAL A 23 11.47 27.86 -15.25
C VAL A 23 11.68 28.40 -13.83
N SER A 24 10.69 28.16 -12.96
CA SER A 24 10.87 28.39 -11.53
C SER A 24 12.02 27.51 -11.08
N ALA A 25 13.18 28.11 -10.84
CA ALA A 25 14.25 27.44 -10.14
C ALA A 25 13.69 27.04 -8.77
N VAL A 26 13.54 25.74 -8.53
CA VAL A 26 13.32 25.20 -7.20
C VAL A 26 14.57 25.60 -6.42
N THR A 27 14.45 26.63 -5.59
CA THR A 27 15.49 26.97 -4.62
C THR A 27 15.70 25.74 -3.75
N PRO A 28 16.94 25.24 -3.58
CA PRO A 28 17.20 24.20 -2.61
C PRO A 28 16.71 24.72 -1.26
N ASP A 29 15.82 23.98 -0.63
CA ASP A 29 15.29 24.25 0.72
C ASP A 29 16.47 24.52 1.65
N ALA A 30 16.35 25.50 2.54
CA ALA A 30 17.44 25.93 3.40
C ALA A 30 18.13 24.72 4.02
N ALA A 31 19.45 24.60 3.81
CA ALA A 31 20.26 23.45 4.14
C ALA A 31 20.03 23.00 5.59
N GLY A 32 19.07 22.08 5.78
CA GLY A 32 18.84 21.42 7.05
C GLY A 32 20.08 20.63 7.46
N THR A 33 20.19 20.27 8.74
CA THR A 33 21.30 19.41 9.22
C THR A 33 21.40 18.18 8.33
N PRO A 34 22.59 17.83 7.81
CA PRO A 34 22.78 16.64 6.98
C PRO A 34 22.30 15.38 7.68
N LEU A 35 21.92 14.35 6.90
CA LEU A 35 21.62 13.05 7.46
C LEU A 35 22.82 12.47 8.20
N ASN A 36 22.59 11.90 9.38
CA ASN A 36 23.63 11.14 10.10
C ASN A 36 23.70 9.71 9.55
N THR A 37 24.37 9.56 8.42
CA THR A 37 24.46 8.27 7.70
C THR A 37 25.03 7.15 8.57
N GLY A 38 26.03 7.43 9.41
CA GLY A 38 26.61 6.47 10.35
C GLY A 38 25.60 6.00 11.40
N ARG A 39 24.74 6.89 11.87
CA ARG A 39 23.67 6.55 12.81
C ARG A 39 22.55 5.73 12.13
N ILE A 40 22.21 6.07 10.90
CA ILE A 40 21.25 5.26 10.11
C ILE A 40 21.78 3.84 9.90
N GLU A 41 23.07 3.68 9.52
CA GLU A 41 23.69 2.36 9.38
C GLU A 41 23.66 1.57 10.69
N GLN A 42 24.00 2.21 11.79
CA GLN A 42 23.98 1.58 13.11
C GLN A 42 22.57 1.08 13.48
N LEU A 43 21.53 1.88 13.25
CA LEU A 43 20.17 1.57 13.64
C LEU A 43 19.50 0.56 12.70
N THR A 44 19.80 0.64 11.41
CA THR A 44 19.31 -0.32 10.42
C THR A 44 20.08 -1.63 10.41
N GLY A 45 21.31 -1.63 10.92
CA GLY A 45 22.23 -2.77 10.86
C GLY A 45 22.79 -3.03 9.46
N VAL A 46 22.62 -2.09 8.52
CA VAL A 46 22.96 -2.25 7.09
C VAL A 46 23.81 -1.08 6.62
N LYS A 47 24.86 -1.38 5.87
CA LYS A 47 25.65 -0.34 5.19
C LYS A 47 24.86 0.29 4.05
N GLY A 48 25.03 1.60 3.89
CA GLY A 48 24.32 2.36 2.88
C GLY A 48 25.23 3.15 1.94
N GLN A 49 24.59 3.81 0.99
CA GLN A 49 25.24 4.70 0.03
C GLN A 49 24.54 6.05 0.00
N LEU A 50 25.30 7.12 0.06
CA LEU A 50 24.82 8.49 -0.09
C LEU A 50 24.91 8.90 -1.57
N ASN A 51 23.76 9.27 -2.13
CA ASN A 51 23.71 10.02 -3.37
C ASN A 51 23.75 11.52 -3.01
N GLU A 52 24.90 12.15 -3.16
CA GLU A 52 25.08 13.55 -2.79
C GLU A 52 24.25 14.53 -3.62
N GLN A 53 23.97 14.18 -4.89
CA GLN A 53 23.18 15.04 -5.79
C GLN A 53 21.71 15.14 -5.36
N GLU A 54 21.15 14.02 -4.90
CA GLU A 54 19.78 13.94 -4.43
C GLU A 54 19.64 14.17 -2.92
N GLY A 55 20.76 14.14 -2.17
CA GLY A 55 20.75 14.17 -0.71
C GLY A 55 20.11 12.94 -0.08
N VAL A 56 20.11 11.81 -0.80
CA VAL A 56 19.43 10.56 -0.41
C VAL A 56 20.44 9.54 0.10
N PHE A 57 20.23 9.01 1.29
CA PHE A 57 20.97 7.88 1.83
C PHE A 57 20.16 6.60 1.75
N LYS A 58 20.64 5.61 1.00
CA LYS A 58 19.96 4.35 0.75
C LYS A 58 20.68 3.15 1.36
N VAL A 59 19.96 2.35 2.11
CA VAL A 59 20.39 1.05 2.62
C VAL A 59 19.68 -0.07 1.84
N SER A 60 20.38 -1.17 1.54
CA SER A 60 19.84 -2.25 0.71
C SER A 60 20.19 -3.61 1.29
N VAL A 61 19.23 -4.53 1.28
CA VAL A 61 19.34 -5.91 1.78
C VAL A 61 18.97 -6.86 0.64
N PRO A 62 19.95 -7.35 -0.12
CA PRO A 62 19.70 -8.38 -1.14
C PRO A 62 19.17 -9.67 -0.49
N ARG A 63 18.06 -10.21 -1.00
CA ARG A 63 17.45 -11.46 -0.54
C ARG A 63 18.15 -12.67 -1.17
N THR A 64 19.42 -12.87 -0.80
CA THR A 64 20.24 -14.01 -1.24
C THR A 64 19.82 -15.33 -0.60
N ASP A 65 19.00 -15.26 0.45
CA ASP A 65 18.39 -16.38 1.13
C ASP A 65 17.23 -17.02 0.34
N LEU A 66 16.69 -16.33 -0.67
CA LEU A 66 15.57 -16.81 -1.49
C LEU A 66 16.05 -17.48 -2.76
N ALA A 67 15.47 -18.64 -3.06
CA ALA A 67 15.68 -19.39 -4.32
C ALA A 67 14.41 -19.29 -5.18
N VAL A 68 14.14 -18.11 -5.74
CA VAL A 68 12.94 -17.83 -6.54
C VAL A 68 13.17 -18.14 -8.00
N THR A 69 12.20 -18.80 -8.63
CA THR A 69 12.11 -18.96 -10.08
C THR A 69 10.83 -18.33 -10.59
N VAL A 70 10.86 -17.73 -11.77
CA VAL A 70 9.70 -17.18 -12.47
C VAL A 70 9.62 -17.86 -13.85
N ALA A 71 8.56 -18.59 -14.10
CA ALA A 71 8.41 -19.38 -15.34
C ALA A 71 9.66 -20.24 -15.65
N GLY A 72 10.31 -20.81 -14.62
CA GLY A 72 11.51 -21.62 -14.75
C GLY A 72 12.84 -20.84 -14.80
N VAL A 73 12.80 -19.51 -14.85
CA VAL A 73 14.00 -18.65 -14.84
C VAL A 73 14.37 -18.31 -13.39
N LYS A 74 15.61 -18.56 -12.97
CA LYS A 74 16.12 -18.16 -11.66
C LYS A 74 16.21 -16.63 -11.57
N VAL A 75 15.52 -16.04 -10.59
CA VAL A 75 15.58 -14.61 -10.29
C VAL A 75 16.64 -14.36 -9.20
N THR A 76 17.42 -13.32 -9.39
CA THR A 76 18.51 -12.94 -8.46
C THR A 76 18.27 -11.55 -7.88
N PRO A 77 18.95 -11.16 -6.78
CA PRO A 77 18.75 -9.84 -6.18
C PRO A 77 18.82 -8.65 -7.15
N PRO A 78 19.75 -8.57 -8.11
CA PRO A 78 19.74 -7.51 -9.12
C PRO A 78 18.52 -7.49 -10.05
N MET A 79 17.76 -8.58 -10.12
CA MET A 79 16.52 -8.68 -10.90
C MET A 79 15.28 -8.30 -10.08
N GLY A 80 15.45 -7.63 -8.93
CA GLY A 80 14.34 -7.13 -8.11
C GLY A 80 14.19 -7.80 -6.74
N LEU A 81 14.98 -8.81 -6.38
CA LEU A 81 14.91 -9.45 -5.06
C LEU A 81 15.80 -8.73 -4.04
N THR A 82 15.62 -7.42 -3.88
CA THR A 82 16.37 -6.61 -2.92
C THR A 82 15.43 -5.72 -2.13
N SER A 83 15.34 -5.93 -0.82
CA SER A 83 14.68 -4.99 0.09
C SER A 83 15.56 -3.76 0.28
N TRP A 84 14.97 -2.59 0.38
CA TRP A 84 15.72 -1.34 0.56
C TRP A 84 14.90 -0.29 1.31
N ALA A 85 15.61 0.68 1.91
CA ALA A 85 15.03 1.91 2.43
C ALA A 85 15.92 3.10 2.11
N ALA A 86 15.33 4.21 1.70
CA ALA A 86 16.00 5.44 1.31
C ALA A 86 15.52 6.59 2.20
N PHE A 87 16.46 7.34 2.75
CA PHE A 87 16.23 8.44 3.68
C PHE A 87 16.62 9.76 3.01
N VAL A 88 15.78 10.77 3.17
CA VAL A 88 16.07 12.13 2.71
C VAL A 88 15.64 13.15 3.75
N ARG A 89 16.35 14.27 3.83
CA ARG A 89 15.97 15.38 4.70
C ARG A 89 14.75 16.10 4.11
N ALA A 90 13.75 16.35 4.94
CA ALA A 90 12.48 17.02 4.59
C ALA A 90 12.21 18.15 5.60
N GLY A 91 12.91 19.28 5.42
CA GLY A 91 12.94 20.38 6.39
C GLY A 91 13.65 19.97 7.68
N ASP A 92 12.99 20.12 8.81
CA ASP A 92 13.46 19.73 10.14
C ASP A 92 13.31 18.23 10.43
N GLN A 93 12.60 17.50 9.55
CA GLN A 93 12.35 16.06 9.68
C GLN A 93 13.13 15.26 8.62
N THR A 94 13.01 13.95 8.73
CA THR A 94 13.46 12.99 7.72
C THR A 94 12.25 12.30 7.14
N MET A 95 12.30 12.02 5.85
CA MET A 95 11.36 11.14 5.16
C MET A 95 12.08 9.85 4.80
N VAL A 96 11.38 8.73 4.94
CA VAL A 96 11.83 7.42 4.49
C VAL A 96 10.83 6.84 3.51
N MET A 97 11.34 6.21 2.46
CA MET A 97 10.59 5.32 1.57
C MET A 97 11.37 4.03 1.41
N GLY A 98 10.68 2.92 1.28
CA GLY A 98 11.31 1.63 1.10
C GLY A 98 10.42 0.62 0.40
N ASP A 99 11.02 -0.49 0.03
CA ASP A 99 10.36 -1.64 -0.55
C ASP A 99 10.95 -2.90 0.07
N THR A 100 10.10 -3.83 0.47
CA THR A 100 10.50 -5.08 1.12
C THR A 100 10.07 -6.28 0.28
N VAL A 101 10.99 -7.21 0.07
CA VAL A 101 10.74 -8.48 -0.63
C VAL A 101 10.42 -9.55 0.40
N LEU A 102 9.23 -10.10 0.35
CA LEU A 102 8.66 -10.98 1.37
C LEU A 102 8.12 -12.28 0.76
N LEU A 103 8.27 -13.39 1.45
CA LEU A 103 7.45 -14.56 1.20
C LEU A 103 6.00 -14.29 1.67
N GLU A 104 5.01 -15.02 1.17
CA GLU A 104 3.60 -14.82 1.52
C GLU A 104 3.36 -14.86 3.04
N ASP A 105 4.01 -15.77 3.75
CA ASP A 105 3.92 -15.93 5.20
C ASP A 105 4.66 -14.86 6.01
N GLN A 106 5.59 -14.13 5.37
CA GLN A 106 6.29 -13.00 5.98
C GLN A 106 5.48 -11.70 5.94
N VAL A 107 4.53 -11.56 4.99
CA VAL A 107 3.83 -10.29 4.73
C VAL A 107 3.22 -9.70 6.00
N ASN A 108 2.32 -10.41 6.63
CA ASN A 108 1.57 -9.88 7.77
C ASN A 108 2.43 -9.69 9.03
N PRO A 109 3.35 -10.59 9.40
CA PRO A 109 4.30 -10.35 10.49
C PRO A 109 5.21 -9.13 10.27
N ILE A 110 5.64 -8.87 9.03
CA ILE A 110 6.48 -7.72 8.71
C ILE A 110 5.65 -6.43 8.69
N LEU A 111 4.43 -6.49 8.16
CA LEU A 111 3.46 -5.40 8.19
C LEU A 111 3.17 -4.95 9.63
N ASP A 112 2.93 -5.90 10.55
CA ASP A 112 2.72 -5.61 11.97
C ASP A 112 3.92 -4.86 12.55
N VAL A 113 5.15 -5.33 12.31
CA VAL A 113 6.37 -4.65 12.79
C VAL A 113 6.49 -3.23 12.22
N ALA A 114 6.17 -3.01 10.95
CA ALA A 114 6.20 -1.69 10.34
C ALA A 114 5.22 -0.74 11.02
N LEU A 115 3.94 -1.14 11.15
CA LEU A 115 2.88 -0.34 11.75
C LEU A 115 3.12 -0.04 13.24
N ASP A 116 3.57 -1.04 14.01
CA ASP A 116 3.82 -0.91 15.45
C ASP A 116 5.01 0.02 15.76
N ASN A 117 5.91 0.21 14.80
CA ASN A 117 7.05 1.08 14.95
C ASN A 117 6.88 2.44 14.23
N GLY A 118 5.67 2.75 13.79
CA GLY A 118 5.30 4.06 13.24
C GLY A 118 5.73 4.28 11.80
N LEU A 119 6.04 3.22 11.06
CA LEU A 119 6.10 3.28 9.61
C LEU A 119 4.69 3.15 9.02
N GLU A 120 4.52 3.70 7.84
CA GLU A 120 3.33 3.56 7.01
C GLU A 120 3.55 2.39 6.04
N VAL A 121 2.48 1.64 5.74
CA VAL A 121 2.46 0.67 4.64
C VAL A 121 1.55 1.24 3.56
N THR A 122 2.12 1.49 2.39
CA THR A 122 1.44 2.26 1.33
C THR A 122 1.03 1.42 0.13
N ALA A 123 1.65 0.25 -0.06
CA ALA A 123 1.27 -0.70 -1.10
C ALA A 123 1.70 -2.12 -0.70
N LEU A 124 0.94 -3.10 -1.21
CA LEU A 124 1.27 -4.52 -1.12
C LEU A 124 0.83 -5.19 -2.41
N HIS A 125 1.80 -5.74 -3.15
CA HIS A 125 1.57 -6.31 -4.47
C HIS A 125 2.62 -7.37 -4.82
N ASN A 126 2.41 -8.07 -5.94
CA ASN A 126 3.39 -8.96 -6.57
C ASN A 126 4.11 -8.25 -7.73
N HIS A 127 5.35 -8.67 -8.04
CA HIS A 127 6.08 -8.24 -9.24
C HIS A 127 5.98 -9.27 -10.38
N PHE A 128 5.70 -10.53 -10.04
CA PHE A 128 5.77 -11.63 -10.98
C PHE A 128 4.47 -12.43 -11.02
N PHE A 129 4.21 -13.06 -12.15
CA PHE A 129 3.36 -14.23 -12.26
C PHE A 129 4.24 -15.48 -12.33
N TRP A 130 3.72 -16.62 -11.87
CA TRP A 130 4.37 -17.94 -11.92
C TRP A 130 5.70 -18.02 -11.15
N ASP A 131 5.86 -17.20 -10.14
CA ASP A 131 6.98 -17.26 -9.21
C ASP A 131 6.81 -18.41 -8.20
N SER A 132 7.92 -19.06 -7.89
CA SER A 132 7.99 -20.15 -6.90
C SER A 132 9.31 -20.11 -6.14
N PRO A 133 9.31 -20.02 -4.79
CA PRO A 133 8.16 -19.65 -3.98
C PRO A 133 7.60 -18.28 -4.35
N LYS A 134 6.33 -18.05 -4.04
CA LYS A 134 5.68 -16.77 -4.27
C LYS A 134 6.28 -15.68 -3.39
N VAL A 135 6.58 -14.54 -4.02
CA VAL A 135 7.10 -13.35 -3.35
C VAL A 135 6.17 -12.16 -3.52
N MET A 136 6.05 -11.39 -2.46
CA MET A 136 5.28 -10.16 -2.39
C MET A 136 6.21 -8.98 -2.14
N PHE A 137 5.77 -7.81 -2.56
CA PHE A 137 6.47 -6.55 -2.40
C PHE A 137 5.61 -5.60 -1.59
N MET A 138 6.19 -5.09 -0.51
CA MET A 138 5.47 -4.20 0.41
C MET A 138 6.24 -2.88 0.54
N HIS A 139 5.60 -1.80 0.11
CA HIS A 139 6.15 -0.46 0.27
C HIS A 139 5.91 0.07 1.67
N ILE A 140 6.98 0.58 2.26
CA ILE A 140 6.98 1.25 3.56
C ILE A 140 7.37 2.71 3.41
N GLY A 141 6.84 3.56 4.28
CA GLY A 141 7.14 4.99 4.29
C GLY A 141 7.07 5.58 5.68
N GLY A 142 7.33 6.88 5.75
CA GLY A 142 7.15 7.64 6.99
C GLY A 142 7.88 8.96 6.98
N ARG A 143 7.44 9.85 7.87
CA ARG A 143 8.04 11.16 8.11
C ARG A 143 8.19 11.39 9.61
N GLY A 144 9.36 11.86 10.06
CA GLY A 144 9.60 12.12 11.47
C GLY A 144 11.07 12.20 11.83
N PRO A 145 11.40 12.02 13.12
CA PRO A 145 12.80 12.02 13.59
C PRO A 145 13.60 10.89 12.94
N GLU A 146 14.77 11.21 12.40
CA GLU A 146 15.66 10.30 11.68
C GLU A 146 15.93 8.99 12.42
N GLU A 147 16.31 9.08 13.70
CA GLU A 147 16.62 7.90 14.50
C GLU A 147 15.41 6.97 14.71
N LYS A 148 14.21 7.54 14.85
CA LYS A 148 12.99 6.72 14.97
C LYS A 148 12.71 5.96 13.70
N LEU A 149 12.80 6.62 12.54
CA LEU A 149 12.58 5.99 11.24
C LEU A 149 13.65 4.93 10.96
N ALA A 150 14.93 5.23 11.21
CA ALA A 150 16.01 4.27 11.00
C ALA A 150 15.90 3.05 11.92
N ALA A 151 15.51 3.24 13.20
CA ALA A 151 15.28 2.14 14.12
C ALA A 151 14.07 1.27 13.71
N ALA A 152 13.00 1.89 13.19
CA ALA A 152 11.84 1.18 12.69
C ALA A 152 12.17 0.32 11.46
N VAL A 153 12.90 0.88 10.50
CA VAL A 153 13.43 0.14 9.34
C VAL A 153 14.35 -1.01 9.78
N GLY A 154 15.21 -0.77 10.77
CA GLY A 154 16.08 -1.82 11.32
C GLY A 154 15.29 -2.99 11.88
N LYS A 155 14.18 -2.74 12.59
CA LYS A 155 13.29 -3.79 13.10
C LYS A 155 12.60 -4.56 11.98
N VAL A 156 12.16 -3.88 10.91
CA VAL A 156 11.60 -4.51 9.72
C VAL A 156 12.62 -5.47 9.09
N PHE A 157 13.85 -5.01 8.84
CA PHE A 157 14.90 -5.86 8.27
C PHE A 157 15.30 -7.02 9.19
N ALA A 158 15.35 -6.78 10.50
CA ALA A 158 15.61 -7.84 11.49
C ALA A 158 14.52 -8.89 11.46
N LYS A 159 13.24 -8.49 11.37
CA LYS A 159 12.12 -9.44 11.32
C LYS A 159 12.10 -10.24 10.01
N ILE A 160 12.41 -9.62 8.87
CA ILE A 160 12.59 -10.33 7.59
C ILE A 160 13.66 -11.42 7.75
N LYS A 161 14.81 -11.09 8.35
CA LYS A 161 15.89 -12.04 8.59
C LYS A 161 15.49 -13.17 9.55
N GLU A 162 14.79 -12.84 10.65
CA GLU A 162 14.30 -13.80 11.63
C GLU A 162 13.37 -14.84 11.01
N THR A 163 12.48 -14.41 10.12
CA THR A 163 11.49 -15.27 9.47
C THR A 163 12.01 -15.96 8.20
N SER A 164 13.25 -15.66 7.78
CA SER A 164 13.88 -16.33 6.64
C SER A 164 14.19 -17.79 6.97
N GLY A 165 13.81 -18.70 6.07
CA GLY A 165 14.08 -20.13 6.21
C GLY A 165 13.08 -20.92 7.06
N SER A 166 12.04 -20.30 7.54
CA SER A 166 10.91 -20.99 8.20
C SER A 166 9.72 -20.99 7.24
N PRO A 167 9.52 -22.04 6.43
CA PRO A 167 8.29 -22.14 5.65
C PRO A 167 7.14 -22.29 6.63
N SER A 168 6.37 -21.24 6.83
CA SER A 168 5.09 -21.35 7.49
C SER A 168 4.04 -21.67 6.43
N HIS A 169 3.21 -22.62 6.71
CA HIS A 169 1.99 -22.79 5.94
C HIS A 169 0.99 -21.81 6.51
N GLY A 170 0.42 -20.97 5.66
CA GLY A 170 -0.67 -20.07 6.06
C GLY A 170 -1.80 -20.81 6.77
N PRO A 171 -2.72 -20.11 7.47
CA PRO A 171 -3.81 -20.73 8.20
C PRO A 171 -4.60 -21.64 7.28
N GLN A 172 -4.70 -22.92 7.64
CA GLN A 172 -5.46 -23.91 6.89
C GLN A 172 -6.80 -24.15 7.59
N ALA A 173 -7.88 -23.97 6.86
CA ALA A 173 -9.21 -24.36 7.32
C ALA A 173 -9.88 -25.21 6.24
N ALA A 174 -10.38 -26.37 6.65
CA ALA A 174 -11.17 -27.23 5.76
C ALA A 174 -12.64 -26.77 5.82
N LEU A 175 -12.96 -25.68 5.11
CA LEU A 175 -14.30 -25.12 5.02
C LEU A 175 -14.87 -25.35 3.62
N ASP A 176 -16.13 -25.80 3.58
CA ASP A 176 -16.92 -25.84 2.35
C ASP A 176 -18.10 -24.85 2.50
N PRO A 177 -18.15 -23.77 1.70
CA PRO A 177 -19.22 -22.79 1.79
C PRO A 177 -20.62 -23.41 1.68
N ARG A 178 -20.77 -24.54 0.98
CA ARG A 178 -22.07 -25.24 0.86
C ARG A 178 -22.55 -25.82 2.19
N MET A 179 -21.66 -25.98 3.16
CA MET A 179 -21.94 -26.47 4.51
C MET A 179 -22.04 -25.36 5.56
N THR A 180 -22.22 -24.12 5.11
CA THR A 180 -22.30 -22.95 6.01
C THR A 180 -23.49 -23.05 6.95
N SER A 181 -23.23 -22.84 8.25
CA SER A 181 -24.21 -22.90 9.34
C SER A 181 -24.07 -21.75 10.35
N LEU A 182 -23.35 -20.67 9.97
CA LEU A 182 -23.23 -19.46 10.80
C LEU A 182 -24.59 -18.75 10.96
N ASP A 183 -24.75 -18.00 12.06
CA ASP A 183 -25.95 -17.19 12.29
C ASP A 183 -25.78 -15.77 11.71
N PRO A 184 -26.45 -15.45 10.58
CA PRO A 184 -26.37 -14.13 9.93
C PRO A 184 -26.79 -12.98 10.86
N LYS A 185 -27.76 -13.20 11.74
CA LYS A 185 -28.28 -12.15 12.63
C LYS A 185 -27.24 -11.67 13.63
N ARG A 186 -26.29 -12.53 14.04
CA ARG A 186 -25.18 -12.14 14.88
C ARG A 186 -24.22 -11.21 14.16
N ILE A 187 -23.95 -11.49 12.88
CA ILE A 187 -23.12 -10.64 12.04
C ILE A 187 -23.81 -9.29 11.83
N ASP A 188 -25.10 -9.30 11.47
CA ASP A 188 -25.92 -8.08 11.32
C ASP A 188 -25.84 -7.19 12.56
N ALA A 189 -26.05 -7.78 13.74
CA ALA A 189 -26.03 -7.05 15.01
C ALA A 189 -24.66 -6.43 15.32
N ILE A 190 -23.56 -7.09 14.95
CA ILE A 190 -22.20 -6.58 15.17
C ILE A 190 -21.86 -5.50 14.15
N LEU A 191 -22.13 -5.76 12.88
CA LEU A 191 -21.78 -4.85 11.78
C LEU A 191 -22.70 -3.63 11.69
N GLY A 192 -23.90 -3.73 12.27
CA GLY A 192 -24.91 -2.64 12.22
C GLY A 192 -25.59 -2.50 10.87
N ILE A 193 -25.58 -3.54 10.06
CA ILE A 193 -26.19 -3.60 8.71
C ILE A 193 -26.73 -5.01 8.47
N THR A 194 -27.79 -5.12 7.71
CA THR A 194 -28.32 -6.42 7.27
C THR A 194 -27.65 -6.82 5.96
N GLY A 195 -26.98 -7.98 5.98
CA GLY A 195 -26.40 -8.59 4.78
C GLY A 195 -27.33 -9.62 4.14
N GLU A 196 -26.84 -10.28 3.12
CA GLU A 196 -27.56 -11.25 2.33
C GLU A 196 -26.89 -12.63 2.39
N MET A 197 -27.72 -13.68 2.53
CA MET A 197 -27.28 -15.06 2.44
C MET A 197 -27.57 -15.60 1.03
N GLY A 198 -26.53 -16.08 0.36
CA GLY A 198 -26.67 -16.70 -0.96
C GLY A 198 -25.62 -17.79 -1.18
N ASN A 199 -26.04 -18.96 -1.67
CA ASN A 199 -25.14 -20.09 -2.00
C ASN A 199 -24.17 -20.49 -0.89
N GLY A 200 -24.62 -20.42 0.37
CA GLY A 200 -23.79 -20.75 1.53
C GLY A 200 -22.80 -19.66 1.95
N VAL A 201 -22.93 -18.46 1.42
CA VAL A 201 -22.09 -17.30 1.79
C VAL A 201 -22.99 -16.17 2.29
N TYR A 202 -22.70 -15.66 3.47
CA TYR A 202 -23.27 -14.42 3.97
C TYR A 202 -22.43 -13.24 3.49
N LYS A 203 -23.05 -12.23 2.89
CA LYS A 203 -22.33 -11.03 2.40
C LYS A 203 -22.95 -9.76 2.94
N ALA A 204 -22.13 -8.93 3.59
CA ALA A 204 -22.45 -7.56 3.99
C ALA A 204 -21.71 -6.58 3.08
N THR A 205 -22.35 -5.44 2.72
CA THR A 205 -21.77 -4.44 1.83
C THR A 205 -22.02 -3.03 2.38
N PHE A 206 -20.97 -2.23 2.48
CA PHE A 206 -20.97 -0.86 2.97
C PHE A 206 -20.57 0.05 1.82
N GLY A 207 -21.54 0.76 1.24
CA GLY A 207 -21.29 1.71 0.16
C GLY A 207 -20.53 2.92 0.64
N ARG A 208 -19.67 3.45 -0.24
CA ARG A 208 -18.99 4.73 -0.10
C ARG A 208 -19.08 5.47 -1.43
N THR A 209 -18.79 6.77 -1.45
CA THR A 209 -18.82 7.57 -2.67
C THR A 209 -17.53 8.36 -2.83
N THR A 210 -17.15 8.57 -4.08
CA THR A 210 -16.15 9.52 -4.53
C THR A 210 -16.60 10.15 -5.85
N ARG A 211 -15.80 10.98 -6.47
CA ARG A 211 -16.13 11.64 -7.75
C ARG A 211 -15.02 11.41 -8.77
N MET A 212 -15.41 11.08 -10.00
CA MET A 212 -14.53 10.98 -11.16
C MET A 212 -15.08 11.91 -12.24
N ASP A 213 -14.24 12.75 -12.81
CA ASP A 213 -14.60 13.72 -13.86
C ASP A 213 -15.88 14.53 -13.54
N GLY A 214 -16.03 14.89 -12.26
CA GLY A 214 -17.21 15.61 -11.78
C GLY A 214 -18.47 14.78 -11.52
N HIS A 215 -18.46 13.46 -11.82
CA HIS A 215 -19.57 12.55 -11.59
C HIS A 215 -19.38 11.76 -10.29
N GLU A 216 -20.45 11.57 -9.54
CA GLU A 216 -20.43 10.71 -8.36
C GLU A 216 -20.37 9.24 -8.77
N VAL A 217 -19.45 8.50 -8.14
CA VAL A 217 -19.30 7.05 -8.27
C VAL A 217 -19.43 6.42 -6.88
N GLY A 218 -20.17 5.33 -6.78
CA GLY A 218 -20.52 4.77 -5.49
C GLY A 218 -20.61 3.23 -5.48
N ASN A 219 -21.41 2.73 -4.55
CA ASN A 219 -21.53 1.30 -4.24
C ASN A 219 -21.65 0.40 -5.48
N THR A 220 -22.57 0.70 -6.40
CA THR A 220 -22.83 -0.15 -7.57
C THR A 220 -21.68 -0.14 -8.57
N MET A 221 -20.81 0.87 -8.50
CA MET A 221 -19.59 0.96 -9.31
C MET A 221 -18.36 0.43 -8.56
N GLY A 222 -18.55 -0.31 -7.46
CA GLY A 222 -17.46 -0.95 -6.72
C GLY A 222 -16.76 -0.05 -5.69
N VAL A 223 -17.33 1.15 -5.39
CA VAL A 223 -16.83 1.97 -4.28
C VAL A 223 -17.55 1.53 -3.01
N ASN A 224 -17.11 0.40 -2.48
CA ASN A 224 -17.71 -0.20 -1.29
C ASN A 224 -16.71 -1.07 -0.52
N THR A 225 -16.98 -1.24 0.77
CA THR A 225 -16.42 -2.33 1.55
C THR A 225 -17.41 -3.48 1.54
N TRP A 226 -16.95 -4.66 1.21
CA TRP A 226 -17.76 -5.86 1.34
C TRP A 226 -17.03 -6.94 2.13
N ALA A 227 -17.80 -7.76 2.84
CA ALA A 227 -17.35 -8.89 3.62
C ALA A 227 -18.19 -10.12 3.34
N ALA A 228 -17.55 -11.20 2.92
CA ALA A 228 -18.18 -12.48 2.63
C ALA A 228 -17.74 -13.51 3.68
N PHE A 229 -18.71 -14.06 4.42
CA PHE A 229 -18.47 -15.06 5.46
C PHE A 229 -18.99 -16.42 5.04
N ALA A 230 -18.21 -17.47 5.30
CA ALA A 230 -18.61 -18.85 5.11
C ALA A 230 -18.05 -19.73 6.24
N GLY A 231 -18.81 -20.76 6.65
CA GLY A 231 -18.43 -21.69 7.69
C GLY A 231 -19.48 -21.78 8.81
N SER A 232 -19.03 -21.87 10.05
CA SER A 232 -19.88 -21.97 11.24
C SER A 232 -19.57 -20.86 12.24
N ASP A 233 -20.41 -20.69 13.26
CA ASP A 233 -20.15 -19.73 14.34
C ASP A 233 -18.79 -19.95 15.04
N ALA A 234 -18.37 -21.20 15.16
CA ALA A 234 -17.10 -21.55 15.80
C ALA A 234 -15.88 -21.33 14.89
N THR A 235 -16.04 -21.57 13.58
CA THR A 235 -14.96 -21.42 12.59
C THR A 235 -15.56 -21.00 11.27
N ALA A 236 -15.22 -19.79 10.86
CA ALA A 236 -15.59 -19.22 9.55
C ALA A 236 -14.33 -18.66 8.87
N ALA A 237 -14.44 -18.51 7.56
CA ALA A 237 -13.56 -17.65 6.78
C ALA A 237 -14.28 -16.33 6.49
N VAL A 238 -13.54 -15.24 6.45
CA VAL A 238 -13.99 -13.96 5.88
C VAL A 238 -13.03 -13.55 4.78
N ASP A 239 -13.60 -13.21 3.63
CA ASP A 239 -12.95 -12.60 2.48
C ASP A 239 -13.59 -11.25 2.20
N GLY A 240 -12.82 -10.29 1.70
CA GLY A 240 -13.40 -9.01 1.38
C GLY A 240 -12.48 -8.03 0.69
N ASP A 241 -13.11 -6.92 0.34
CA ASP A 241 -12.45 -5.74 -0.17
C ASP A 241 -12.89 -4.53 0.67
N PHE A 242 -11.95 -3.70 1.06
CA PHE A 242 -12.18 -2.59 1.98
C PHE A 242 -11.83 -1.28 1.28
N VAL A 243 -12.81 -0.38 1.12
CA VAL A 243 -12.57 0.96 0.61
C VAL A 243 -12.33 1.95 1.75
N MET A 244 -11.34 2.83 1.60
CA MET A 244 -11.03 3.87 2.57
C MET A 244 -10.46 5.12 1.89
N LEU A 245 -10.53 6.26 2.55
CA LEU A 245 -9.73 7.41 2.16
C LEU A 245 -8.24 7.09 2.37
N GLU A 246 -7.38 7.68 1.55
CA GLU A 246 -5.92 7.50 1.67
C GLU A 246 -5.42 7.81 3.10
N SER A 247 -6.00 8.82 3.75
CA SER A 247 -5.69 9.19 5.14
C SER A 247 -6.14 8.18 6.21
N GLU A 248 -7.06 7.27 5.87
CA GLU A 248 -7.60 6.25 6.79
C GLU A 248 -6.82 4.93 6.72
N LEU A 249 -6.03 4.72 5.67
CA LEU A 249 -5.36 3.44 5.37
C LEU A 249 -4.64 2.86 6.58
N GLN A 250 -3.79 3.65 7.24
CA GLN A 250 -2.94 3.13 8.32
C GLN A 250 -3.76 2.67 9.54
N GLN A 251 -4.88 3.33 9.84
CA GLN A 251 -5.76 2.95 10.95
C GLN A 251 -6.57 1.70 10.63
N VAL A 252 -7.05 1.58 9.39
CA VAL A 252 -7.74 0.38 8.90
C VAL A 252 -6.81 -0.83 8.95
N LEU A 253 -5.57 -0.70 8.43
CA LEU A 253 -4.56 -1.76 8.50
C LEU A 253 -4.33 -2.24 9.93
N LYS A 254 -4.11 -1.31 10.87
CA LYS A 254 -3.90 -1.64 12.29
C LYS A 254 -5.09 -2.36 12.89
N ALA A 255 -6.31 -1.89 12.63
CA ALA A 255 -7.51 -2.49 13.19
C ALA A 255 -7.72 -3.93 12.68
N LEU A 256 -7.57 -4.17 11.39
CA LEU A 256 -7.67 -5.51 10.80
C LEU A 256 -6.59 -6.44 11.35
N ARG A 257 -5.33 -5.98 11.44
CA ARG A 257 -4.22 -6.78 11.96
C ARG A 257 -4.37 -7.12 13.44
N HIS A 258 -4.79 -6.16 14.27
CA HIS A 258 -5.07 -6.42 15.70
C HIS A 258 -6.17 -7.48 15.90
N ALA A 259 -7.08 -7.61 14.94
CA ALA A 259 -8.11 -8.65 14.95
C ALA A 259 -7.65 -9.96 14.33
N GLY A 260 -6.38 -10.12 13.93
CA GLY A 260 -5.86 -11.32 13.27
C GLY A 260 -6.32 -11.50 11.83
N ILE A 261 -6.92 -10.48 11.22
CA ILE A 261 -7.32 -10.48 9.80
C ILE A 261 -6.12 -10.10 8.95
N ASN A 262 -5.78 -10.94 7.98
CA ASN A 262 -4.61 -10.77 7.11
C ASN A 262 -4.88 -9.77 5.99
N ILE A 263 -3.91 -8.94 5.71
CA ILE A 263 -3.88 -8.06 4.53
C ILE A 263 -3.26 -8.84 3.37
N VAL A 264 -3.93 -8.81 2.22
CA VAL A 264 -3.57 -9.59 1.03
C VAL A 264 -3.02 -8.71 -0.09
N ALA A 265 -3.64 -7.55 -0.31
CA ALA A 265 -3.21 -6.58 -1.30
C ALA A 265 -3.67 -5.17 -0.91
N ILE A 266 -2.93 -4.15 -1.32
CA ILE A 266 -3.33 -2.74 -1.26
C ILE A 266 -3.25 -2.20 -2.68
N HIS A 267 -4.36 -1.65 -3.20
CA HIS A 267 -4.51 -1.34 -4.62
C HIS A 267 -5.51 -0.19 -4.88
N ASN A 268 -5.62 0.23 -6.11
CA ASN A 268 -6.60 1.21 -6.57
C ASN A 268 -7.61 0.53 -7.49
N HIS A 269 -8.88 0.97 -7.48
CA HIS A 269 -9.88 0.62 -8.49
C HIS A 269 -9.95 1.65 -9.61
N MET A 270 -9.54 2.89 -9.33
CA MET A 270 -9.63 4.03 -10.25
C MET A 270 -8.46 4.98 -10.05
N GLU A 271 -8.35 5.95 -10.93
CA GLU A 271 -7.40 7.04 -10.87
C GLU A 271 -8.13 8.38 -11.02
N MET A 272 -7.55 9.46 -10.52
CA MET A 272 -8.05 10.84 -10.64
C MET A 272 -9.36 11.12 -9.86
N GLU A 273 -9.78 10.25 -8.98
CA GLU A 273 -10.93 10.47 -8.11
C GLU A 273 -10.64 11.47 -6.99
N SER A 274 -11.69 12.17 -6.54
CA SER A 274 -11.63 13.11 -5.42
C SER A 274 -12.89 12.98 -4.53
N PRO A 275 -12.74 12.74 -3.22
CA PRO A 275 -11.50 12.43 -2.52
C PRO A 275 -10.87 11.12 -3.02
N ARG A 276 -9.52 11.06 -2.90
CA ARG A 276 -8.78 9.85 -3.27
C ARG A 276 -9.12 8.71 -2.32
N VAL A 277 -9.40 7.53 -2.90
CA VAL A 277 -9.69 6.30 -2.16
C VAL A 277 -8.67 5.21 -2.49
N VAL A 278 -8.44 4.35 -1.51
CA VAL A 278 -7.58 3.17 -1.61
C VAL A 278 -8.40 1.95 -1.25
N PHE A 279 -8.05 0.83 -1.82
CA PHE A 279 -8.71 -0.46 -1.60
C PHE A 279 -7.71 -1.46 -1.05
N LEU A 280 -8.19 -2.41 -0.26
CA LEU A 280 -7.39 -3.54 0.18
C LEU A 280 -8.20 -4.83 0.22
N HIS A 281 -7.57 -5.91 -0.22
CA HIS A 281 -8.10 -7.25 0.03
C HIS A 281 -7.61 -7.77 1.37
N TYR A 282 -8.51 -8.47 2.07
CA TYR A 282 -8.23 -9.07 3.37
C TYR A 282 -8.81 -10.48 3.47
N TRP A 283 -8.20 -11.29 4.32
CA TRP A 283 -8.60 -12.66 4.58
C TRP A 283 -8.43 -13.01 6.05
N GLY A 284 -9.41 -13.67 6.63
CA GLY A 284 -9.35 -14.15 8.00
C GLY A 284 -10.03 -15.50 8.19
N VAL A 285 -9.52 -16.28 9.15
CA VAL A 285 -10.15 -17.53 9.60
C VAL A 285 -10.21 -17.53 11.11
N GLY A 286 -11.39 -17.81 11.68
CA GLY A 286 -11.61 -17.80 13.11
C GLY A 286 -13.08 -17.86 13.49
N PRO A 287 -13.43 -17.65 14.78
CA PRO A 287 -14.81 -17.53 15.21
C PRO A 287 -15.51 -16.37 14.48
N THR A 288 -16.72 -16.62 13.98
CA THR A 288 -17.49 -15.63 13.20
C THR A 288 -17.65 -14.30 13.93
N VAL A 289 -17.92 -14.35 15.23
CA VAL A 289 -18.10 -13.13 16.06
C VAL A 289 -16.81 -12.31 16.14
N ASP A 290 -15.65 -12.95 16.24
CA ASP A 290 -14.37 -12.25 16.36
C ASP A 290 -13.98 -11.61 15.03
N LEU A 291 -14.18 -12.31 13.92
CA LEU A 291 -13.99 -11.76 12.58
C LEU A 291 -14.91 -10.55 12.31
N ALA A 292 -16.21 -10.68 12.66
CA ALA A 292 -17.16 -9.58 12.50
C ALA A 292 -16.81 -8.36 13.38
N LYS A 293 -16.39 -8.58 14.63
CA LYS A 293 -15.90 -7.49 15.53
C LYS A 293 -14.64 -6.83 15.00
N GLY A 294 -13.71 -7.62 14.46
CA GLY A 294 -12.48 -7.10 13.86
C GLY A 294 -12.77 -6.20 12.66
N LEU A 295 -13.67 -6.66 11.77
CA LEU A 295 -14.12 -5.86 10.64
C LEU A 295 -14.84 -4.58 11.10
N LYS A 296 -15.75 -4.70 12.11
CA LYS A 296 -16.42 -3.53 12.69
C LYS A 296 -15.44 -2.52 13.27
N ALA A 297 -14.43 -2.97 13.99
CA ALA A 297 -13.38 -2.11 14.52
C ALA A 297 -12.64 -1.34 13.41
N ALA A 298 -12.37 -2.00 12.27
CA ALA A 298 -11.78 -1.33 11.11
C ALA A 298 -12.72 -0.31 10.48
N LEU A 299 -14.00 -0.65 10.29
CA LEU A 299 -15.03 0.27 9.80
C LEU A 299 -15.18 1.50 10.71
N ASP A 300 -15.06 1.32 12.02
CA ASP A 300 -15.19 2.41 13.00
C ASP A 300 -14.00 3.38 13.03
N THR A 301 -12.88 3.04 12.38
CA THR A 301 -11.76 3.99 12.20
C THR A 301 -12.00 4.99 11.09
N GLN A 302 -12.98 4.75 10.23
CA GLN A 302 -13.28 5.61 9.09
C GLN A 302 -14.10 6.84 9.51
N THR A 303 -13.84 7.95 8.84
CA THR A 303 -14.69 9.16 8.94
C THR A 303 -16.03 8.89 8.28
N LYS A 304 -17.12 9.30 8.97
CA LYS A 304 -18.49 9.16 8.46
C LYS A 304 -18.81 10.24 7.44
#